data_ff76c96b5c93b5ef8ccc561b6a8876ca
#
_entry.id   ff76c96b5c93b5ef8ccc561b6a8876ca
#
_cell.length_a   1.000
_cell.length_b   1.000
_cell.length_c   1.000
_cell.angle_alpha   90.00
_cell.angle_beta   90.00
_cell.angle_gamma   90.00
#
_symmetry.space_group_name_H-M   'P 1'
#
loop_
_entity.id
_entity.type
_entity.pdbx_description
1 polymer ?
#
loop_
_entity_poly.entity_id
_entity_poly.type
_entity_poly.pdbx_seq_one_letter_code
_entity_poly.pdbx_strand_id
1 'polypeptide(L)'
;MNRFLLPLGIFIVLVAFLAIGLNLNPREVPSPLIGKPAPAFALPQLHKPEASFAPKDMQGKVWLLNVWASWCVSCRAEHPILVDFSKKVDVPLIGLNYKEVRGDGGFDMSKMSAEEEK
;
A
#
# COMPACT_ATOMS: atom_id res chain seq x y z
N MET A 1 8.94 38.83 -40.26
CA MET A 1 9.84 38.32 -39.20
C MET A 1 9.11 37.93 -37.93
N ASN A 2 8.04 38.64 -37.54
CA ASN A 2 7.34 38.41 -36.25
C ASN A 2 6.53 37.11 -36.16
N ARG A 3 6.16 36.47 -37.30
CA ARG A 3 5.35 35.22 -37.30
C ARG A 3 6.02 34.03 -36.67
N PHE A 4 7.35 34.03 -36.58
CA PHE A 4 8.12 32.96 -35.93
C PHE A 4 8.50 33.26 -34.48
N LEU A 5 8.47 34.51 -34.08
CA LEU A 5 8.79 34.94 -32.72
C LEU A 5 7.73 34.48 -31.70
N LEU A 6 6.47 34.47 -32.09
CA LEU A 6 5.37 34.06 -31.23
C LEU A 6 5.48 32.54 -30.87
N PRO A 7 5.57 31.62 -31.87
CA PRO A 7 5.73 30.19 -31.54
C PRO A 7 7.03 29.87 -30.82
N LEU A 8 8.12 30.57 -31.12
CA LEU A 8 9.38 30.45 -30.42
C LEU A 8 9.25 30.87 -28.96
N GLY A 9 8.57 31.98 -28.68
CA GLY A 9 8.33 32.44 -27.31
C GLY A 9 7.50 31.42 -26.51
N ILE A 10 6.43 30.88 -27.10
CA ILE A 10 5.62 29.83 -26.47
C ILE A 10 6.46 28.60 -26.17
N PHE A 11 7.31 28.19 -27.13
CA PHE A 11 8.18 27.03 -26.94
C PHE A 11 9.16 27.21 -25.79
N ILE A 12 9.80 28.39 -25.68
CA ILE A 12 10.74 28.70 -24.58
C ILE A 12 10.01 28.66 -23.22
N VAL A 13 8.79 29.21 -23.16
CA VAL A 13 7.98 29.18 -21.93
C VAL A 13 7.62 27.74 -21.53
N LEU A 14 7.23 26.91 -22.51
CA LEU A 14 6.94 25.48 -22.26
C LEU A 14 8.17 24.72 -21.77
N VAL A 15 9.33 24.93 -22.39
CA VAL A 15 10.59 24.30 -21.96
C VAL A 15 10.97 24.72 -20.55
N ALA A 16 10.83 25.99 -20.22
CA ALA A 16 11.09 26.49 -18.87
C ALA A 16 10.14 25.86 -17.84
N PHE A 17 8.85 25.75 -18.18
CA PHE A 17 7.85 25.11 -17.32
C PHE A 17 8.15 23.61 -17.09
N LEU A 18 8.53 22.90 -18.14
CA LEU A 18 8.92 21.51 -18.05
C LEU A 18 10.21 21.31 -17.22
N ALA A 19 11.20 22.19 -17.40
CA ALA A 19 12.44 22.14 -16.64
C ALA A 19 12.20 22.37 -15.14
N ILE A 20 11.31 23.29 -14.78
CA ILE A 20 10.88 23.52 -13.39
C ILE A 20 10.13 22.29 -12.87
N GLY A 21 9.20 21.74 -13.66
CA GLY A 21 8.41 20.57 -13.29
C GLY A 21 9.26 19.30 -13.04
N LEU A 22 10.32 19.11 -13.81
CA LEU A 22 11.25 17.97 -13.65
C LEU A 22 12.14 18.10 -12.40
N ASN A 23 12.35 19.32 -11.89
CA ASN A 23 13.09 19.54 -10.64
C ASN A 23 12.22 19.40 -9.39
N LEU A 24 10.90 19.37 -9.54
CA LEU A 24 9.98 19.06 -8.46
C LEU A 24 10.02 17.54 -8.21
N ASN A 25 10.25 17.13 -6.96
CA ASN A 25 10.25 15.73 -6.57
C ASN A 25 8.81 15.18 -6.49
N PRO A 26 8.25 14.55 -7.53
CA PRO A 26 6.88 14.03 -7.51
C PRO A 26 6.75 12.78 -6.61
N ARG A 27 7.87 12.27 -6.09
CA ARG A 27 7.91 11.07 -5.23
C ARG A 27 7.62 11.35 -3.77
N GLU A 28 7.72 12.60 -3.33
CA GLU A 28 7.38 13.00 -1.97
C GLU A 28 5.92 13.41 -1.90
N VAL A 29 5.04 12.43 -1.81
CA VAL A 29 3.64 12.67 -1.43
C VAL A 29 3.57 12.56 0.09
N PRO A 30 3.50 13.67 0.83
CA PRO A 30 3.36 13.61 2.28
C PRO A 30 2.05 12.92 2.62
N SER A 31 2.12 11.87 3.45
CA SER A 31 0.90 11.20 3.91
C SER A 31 0.06 12.15 4.76
N PRO A 32 -1.23 12.35 4.43
CA PRO A 32 -2.12 13.21 5.22
C PRO A 32 -2.42 12.66 6.60
N LEU A 33 -1.98 11.43 6.89
CA LEU A 33 -2.22 10.73 8.16
C LEU A 33 -1.04 10.80 9.14
N ILE A 34 0.10 11.38 8.75
CA ILE A 34 1.24 11.55 9.65
C ILE A 34 0.83 12.41 10.85
N GLY A 35 1.10 11.91 12.06
CA GLY A 35 0.78 12.60 13.31
C GLY A 35 -0.71 12.60 13.67
N LYS A 36 -1.56 11.91 12.91
CA LYS A 36 -2.99 11.76 13.23
C LYS A 36 -3.26 10.39 13.85
N PRO A 37 -4.29 10.29 14.69
CA PRO A 37 -4.72 8.99 15.19
C PRO A 37 -5.16 8.08 14.05
N ALA A 38 -4.86 6.78 14.17
CA ALA A 38 -5.31 5.78 13.22
C ALA A 38 -6.84 5.80 13.08
N PRO A 39 -7.39 5.67 11.87
CA PRO A 39 -8.83 5.54 11.69
C PRO A 39 -9.40 4.38 12.52
N ALA A 40 -10.55 4.59 13.14
CA ALA A 40 -11.21 3.56 13.90
C ALA A 40 -11.83 2.51 12.96
N PHE A 41 -11.49 1.25 13.18
CA PHE A 41 -12.15 0.11 12.54
C PHE A 41 -12.17 -1.08 13.49
N ALA A 42 -13.05 -2.03 13.23
CA ALA A 42 -13.07 -3.34 13.89
C ALA A 42 -13.39 -4.39 12.82
N LEU A 43 -12.48 -5.34 12.66
CA LEU A 43 -12.58 -6.36 11.61
C LEU A 43 -12.36 -7.75 12.20
N PRO A 44 -13.07 -8.79 11.72
CA PRO A 44 -12.86 -10.16 12.16
C PRO A 44 -11.45 -10.64 11.78
N GLN A 45 -10.87 -11.47 12.62
CA GLN A 45 -9.57 -12.08 12.33
C GLN A 45 -9.75 -13.28 11.39
N LEU A 46 -8.84 -13.45 10.42
CA LEU A 46 -8.92 -14.52 9.43
C LEU A 46 -8.93 -15.91 10.07
N HIS A 47 -8.04 -16.15 11.05
CA HIS A 47 -7.92 -17.45 11.72
C HIS A 47 -8.83 -17.64 12.94
N LYS A 48 -9.49 -16.57 13.39
CA LYS A 48 -10.43 -16.58 14.52
C LYS A 48 -11.57 -15.62 14.22
N PRO A 49 -12.53 -16.02 13.37
CA PRO A 49 -13.61 -15.12 12.93
C PRO A 49 -14.50 -14.59 14.05
N GLU A 50 -14.54 -15.29 15.19
CA GLU A 50 -15.23 -14.86 16.43
C GLU A 50 -14.50 -13.72 17.15
N ALA A 51 -13.20 -13.54 16.90
CA ALA A 51 -12.40 -12.46 17.45
C ALA A 51 -12.31 -11.29 16.47
N SER A 52 -12.42 -10.08 16.96
CA SER A 52 -12.19 -8.87 16.16
C SER A 52 -10.87 -8.21 16.55
N PHE A 53 -10.25 -7.53 15.60
CA PHE A 53 -9.10 -6.66 15.82
C PHE A 53 -9.50 -5.21 15.59
N ALA A 54 -9.07 -4.33 16.48
CA ALA A 54 -9.23 -2.89 16.33
C ALA A 54 -7.92 -2.16 16.70
N PRO A 55 -7.61 -0.99 16.11
CA PRO A 55 -6.41 -0.21 16.43
C PRO A 55 -6.29 0.16 17.91
N LYS A 56 -7.41 0.30 18.60
CA LYS A 56 -7.45 0.55 20.06
C LYS A 56 -6.76 -0.55 20.88
N ASP A 57 -6.73 -1.78 20.38
CA ASP A 57 -6.13 -2.93 21.07
C ASP A 57 -4.60 -2.85 21.08
N MET A 58 -4.05 -1.96 20.26
CA MET A 58 -2.62 -1.71 20.12
C MET A 58 -2.18 -0.36 20.69
N GLN A 59 -3.06 0.32 21.45
CA GLN A 59 -2.71 1.59 22.07
C GLN A 59 -1.51 1.45 23.02
N GLY A 60 -0.59 2.41 22.96
CA GLY A 60 0.63 2.41 23.76
C GLY A 60 1.74 1.48 23.24
N LYS A 61 1.53 0.79 22.13
CA LYS A 61 2.53 -0.06 21.47
C LYS A 61 2.84 0.43 20.07
N VAL A 62 4.09 0.29 19.66
CA VAL A 62 4.47 0.45 18.24
C VAL A 62 4.07 -0.82 17.49
N TRP A 63 3.40 -0.68 16.39
CA TRP A 63 2.96 -1.78 15.54
C TRP A 63 2.95 -1.36 14.07
N LEU A 64 3.00 -2.31 13.18
CA LEU A 64 2.99 -2.09 11.73
C LEU A 64 1.68 -2.61 11.14
N LEU A 65 0.99 -1.76 10.39
CA LEU A 65 -0.18 -2.15 9.59
C LEU A 65 0.25 -2.30 8.14
N ASN A 66 0.16 -3.51 7.61
CA ASN A 66 0.38 -3.81 6.20
C ASN A 66 -0.96 -4.04 5.49
N VAL A 67 -1.29 -3.21 4.52
CA VAL A 67 -2.48 -3.40 3.68
C VAL A 67 -2.08 -4.18 2.43
N TRP A 68 -2.71 -5.31 2.19
CA TRP A 68 -2.34 -6.23 1.11
C TRP A 68 -3.56 -6.85 0.43
N ALA A 69 -3.34 -7.39 -0.77
CA ALA A 69 -4.32 -8.19 -1.50
C ALA A 69 -3.61 -9.25 -2.35
N SER A 70 -4.27 -10.35 -2.68
CA SER A 70 -3.69 -11.43 -3.49
C SER A 70 -3.38 -10.99 -4.93
N TRP A 71 -4.18 -10.07 -5.47
CA TRP A 71 -3.98 -9.48 -6.81
C TRP A 71 -2.90 -8.38 -6.86
N CYS A 72 -2.37 -7.96 -5.72
CA CYS A 72 -1.39 -6.88 -5.61
C CYS A 72 0.04 -7.40 -5.91
N VAL A 73 0.57 -7.10 -7.07
CA VAL A 73 1.90 -7.56 -7.52
C VAL A 73 3.02 -7.00 -6.64
N SER A 74 2.95 -5.72 -6.25
CA SER A 74 3.94 -5.11 -5.35
C SER A 74 3.92 -5.75 -3.96
N CYS A 75 2.74 -6.12 -3.45
CA CYS A 75 2.62 -6.80 -2.16
C CYS A 75 3.34 -8.16 -2.17
N ARG A 76 3.30 -8.89 -3.29
CA ARG A 76 4.05 -10.14 -3.44
C ARG A 76 5.56 -9.92 -3.42
N ALA A 77 6.04 -8.83 -4.01
CA ALA A 77 7.46 -8.48 -3.99
C ALA A 77 7.94 -8.05 -2.61
N GLU A 78 7.08 -7.39 -1.82
CA GLU A 78 7.39 -6.95 -0.45
C GLU A 78 7.28 -8.07 0.59
N HIS A 79 6.48 -9.09 0.33
CA HIS A 79 6.17 -10.15 1.29
C HIS A 79 7.40 -10.81 1.92
N PRO A 80 8.45 -11.21 1.17
CA PRO A 80 9.67 -11.80 1.75
C PRO A 80 10.37 -10.85 2.72
N ILE A 81 10.35 -9.55 2.44
CA ILE A 81 10.97 -8.50 3.27
C ILE A 81 10.20 -8.38 4.59
N LEU A 82 8.86 -8.38 4.54
CA LEU A 82 8.02 -8.32 5.72
C LEU A 82 8.16 -9.56 6.61
N VAL A 83 8.27 -10.75 6.00
CA VAL A 83 8.54 -12.00 6.73
C VAL A 83 9.91 -11.95 7.40
N ASP A 84 10.94 -11.46 6.72
CA ASP A 84 12.28 -11.34 7.32
C ASP A 84 12.31 -10.28 8.44
N PHE A 85 11.61 -9.17 8.24
CA PHE A 85 11.42 -8.14 9.27
C PHE A 85 10.74 -8.70 10.52
N SER A 86 9.64 -9.45 10.38
CA SER A 86 8.90 -10.01 11.50
C SER A 86 9.71 -11.01 12.35
N LYS A 87 10.74 -11.63 11.75
CA LYS A 87 11.66 -12.54 12.47
C LYS A 87 12.77 -11.81 13.21
N LYS A 88 13.13 -10.60 12.76
CA LYS A 88 14.25 -9.83 13.30
C LYS A 88 13.85 -8.79 14.33
N VAL A 89 12.62 -8.32 14.27
CA VAL A 89 12.13 -7.21 15.08
C VAL A 89 10.87 -7.63 15.83
N ASP A 90 10.87 -7.40 17.14
CA ASP A 90 9.72 -7.69 18.01
C ASP A 90 8.69 -6.55 17.94
N VAL A 91 8.18 -6.29 16.72
CA VAL A 91 7.10 -5.33 16.46
C VAL A 91 5.93 -6.09 15.85
N PRO A 92 4.73 -6.03 16.46
CA PRO A 92 3.55 -6.67 15.91
C PRO A 92 3.26 -6.20 14.48
N LEU A 93 3.16 -7.14 13.55
CA LEU A 93 2.79 -6.91 12.15
C LEU A 93 1.36 -7.39 11.94
N ILE A 94 0.47 -6.46 11.60
CA ILE A 94 -0.95 -6.75 11.33
C ILE A 94 -1.19 -6.62 9.83
N GLY A 95 -1.63 -7.69 9.20
CA GLY A 95 -2.03 -7.70 7.79
C GLY A 95 -3.51 -7.35 7.65
N LEU A 96 -3.82 -6.29 6.90
CA LEU A 96 -5.17 -5.92 6.51
C LEU A 96 -5.41 -6.34 5.06
N ASN A 97 -6.28 -7.31 4.84
CA ASN A 97 -6.70 -7.73 3.50
C ASN A 97 -7.68 -6.68 2.93
N TYR A 98 -7.42 -6.23 1.69
CA TYR A 98 -8.18 -5.16 1.07
C TYR A 98 -8.93 -5.66 -0.17
N LYS A 99 -10.27 -5.52 -0.13
CA LYS A 99 -11.16 -5.80 -1.26
C LYS A 99 -10.90 -7.14 -1.97
N GLU A 100 -10.67 -8.18 -1.20
CA GLU A 100 -10.52 -9.53 -1.72
C GLU A 100 -11.89 -10.16 -1.96
N VAL A 101 -12.12 -10.68 -3.16
CA VAL A 101 -13.29 -11.48 -3.49
C VAL A 101 -12.85 -12.87 -3.95
N ARG A 102 -13.74 -13.87 -3.86
CA ARG A 102 -13.44 -15.22 -4.32
C ARG A 102 -13.02 -15.19 -5.80
N GLY A 103 -11.86 -15.78 -6.09
CA GLY A 103 -11.27 -15.82 -7.44
C GLY A 103 -10.20 -14.76 -7.70
N ASP A 104 -10.02 -13.78 -6.80
CA ASP A 104 -8.90 -12.85 -6.90
C ASP A 104 -7.56 -13.58 -6.71
N GLY A 105 -6.53 -13.12 -7.40
CA GLY A 105 -5.19 -13.69 -7.32
C GLY A 105 -4.98 -15.03 -7.99
N GLY A 106 -5.98 -15.57 -8.70
CA GLY A 106 -5.89 -16.83 -9.41
C GLY A 106 -5.79 -18.06 -8.52
N PHE A 107 -6.14 -17.94 -7.23
CA PHE A 107 -6.22 -19.07 -6.30
C PHE A 107 -7.52 -19.84 -6.53
N ASP A 108 -7.37 -21.07 -6.99
CA ASP A 108 -8.47 -22.03 -7.04
C ASP A 108 -8.69 -22.62 -5.65
N MET A 109 -9.66 -22.07 -4.92
CA MET A 109 -10.01 -22.51 -3.55
C MET A 109 -10.43 -23.98 -3.50
N SER A 110 -10.82 -24.59 -4.62
CA SER A 110 -11.18 -26.00 -4.68
C SER A 110 -9.98 -26.93 -4.49
N LYS A 111 -8.77 -26.45 -4.77
CA LYS A 111 -7.53 -27.21 -4.60
C LYS A 111 -6.95 -27.11 -3.18
N MET A 112 -7.25 -26.04 -2.47
CA MET A 112 -6.74 -25.83 -1.09
C MET A 112 -7.47 -26.74 -0.09
N SER A 113 -8.79 -26.92 -0.24
CA SER A 113 -9.55 -27.81 0.65
C SER A 113 -9.16 -29.27 0.54
N ALA A 114 -8.54 -29.69 -0.57
CA ALA A 114 -8.09 -31.06 -0.77
C ALA A 114 -6.71 -31.37 -0.17
N GLU A 115 -5.92 -30.34 0.17
CA GLU A 115 -4.60 -30.51 0.81
C GLU A 115 -4.64 -30.41 2.34
N GLU A 116 -5.65 -29.75 2.91
CA GLU A 116 -5.83 -29.68 4.37
C GLU A 116 -6.45 -30.96 4.97
N GLU A 117 -7.05 -31.82 4.16
CA GLU A 117 -7.59 -33.14 4.60
C GLU A 117 -6.57 -34.29 4.56
N LYS A 118 -5.30 -34.04 4.26
CA LYS A 118 -4.23 -35.05 4.27
C LYS A 118 -3.23 -34.81 5.40
#